data_6d83b3e2113c63ef9dccc6b762311a6e
#
_entry.id   6d83b3e2113c63ef9dccc6b762311a6e
#
_cell.length_a   1.000
_cell.length_b   1.000
_cell.length_c   1.000
_cell.angle_alpha   90.00
_cell.angle_beta   90.00
_cell.angle_gamma   90.00
#
_symmetry.space_group_name_H-M   'P 1'
#
loop_
_entity.id
_entity.type
_entity.pdbx_description
1 polymer ?
#
loop_
_entity_poly.entity_id
_entity_poly.type
_entity_poly.pdbx_seq_one_letter_code
_entity_poly.pdbx_strand_id
1 'polypeptide(L)'
;MAEFRLSKKLIDRLRELTSGKTLDESQMQELLEIIYPTPDKGKINRTRIMEAGAIAAYHQQTDFPVIPILLTDDAPQFKRLTHEQALCWVHDGRHYKKLHPVVPVHREKLEEFRGTYWDYYGKLLEFKETPTPEEVEALSAEFNELFSTKTDYPALDDRIAKTLDKKSELLITLKHPEVPLHNNESELGARAQVRRRDVSLHTMTEDGTKANDTFLTIVETAKKLGVSAYAYIHDRVSKRFCMPSLAEMIRAKGVSGMEYDTG
;
A
#
# COMPACT_ATOMS: atom_id res chain seq x y z
N MET A 1 -13.34 -11.60 7.63
CA MET A 1 -14.55 -10.88 8.13
C MET A 1 -14.45 -10.46 9.60
N ALA A 2 -13.97 -11.28 10.52
CA ALA A 2 -13.75 -10.87 11.92
C ALA A 2 -12.82 -9.64 12.03
N GLU A 3 -11.76 -9.59 11.24
CA GLU A 3 -10.81 -8.47 11.15
C GLU A 3 -11.45 -7.16 10.66
N PHE A 4 -12.57 -7.24 9.95
CA PHE A 4 -13.36 -6.07 9.54
C PHE A 4 -14.33 -5.59 10.63
N ARG A 5 -14.18 -6.10 11.87
CA ARG A 5 -15.03 -5.75 13.03
C ARG A 5 -16.52 -5.99 12.78
N LEU A 6 -16.85 -7.03 12.00
CA LEU A 6 -18.22 -7.50 11.83
C LEU A 6 -18.60 -8.37 13.02
N SER A 7 -19.84 -8.26 13.49
CA SER A 7 -20.33 -9.08 14.60
C SER A 7 -20.42 -10.57 14.20
N LYS A 8 -20.16 -11.46 15.16
CA LYS A 8 -20.27 -12.92 14.94
C LYS A 8 -21.63 -13.30 14.35
N LYS A 9 -22.72 -12.76 14.90
CA LYS A 9 -24.09 -12.99 14.41
C LYS A 9 -24.26 -12.62 12.93
N LEU A 10 -23.65 -11.52 12.48
CA LEU A 10 -23.71 -11.10 11.08
C LEU A 10 -22.87 -12.03 10.19
N ILE A 11 -21.70 -12.45 10.65
CA ILE A 11 -20.83 -13.38 9.94
C ILE A 11 -21.54 -14.73 9.75
N ASP A 12 -22.15 -15.26 10.81
CA ASP A 12 -22.88 -16.55 10.75
C ASP A 12 -24.08 -16.45 9.79
N ARG A 13 -24.83 -15.35 9.83
CA ARG A 13 -25.93 -15.11 8.89
C ARG A 13 -25.45 -15.01 7.42
N LEU A 14 -24.33 -14.35 7.19
CA LEU A 14 -23.74 -14.30 5.84
C LEU A 14 -23.35 -15.69 5.37
N ARG A 15 -22.72 -16.52 6.21
CA ARG A 15 -22.36 -17.90 5.89
C ARG A 15 -23.58 -18.74 5.53
N GLU A 16 -24.66 -18.65 6.29
CA GLU A 16 -25.91 -19.34 6.00
C GLU A 16 -26.48 -18.94 4.63
N LEU A 17 -26.52 -17.64 4.34
CA LEU A 17 -27.10 -17.11 3.11
C LEU A 17 -26.22 -17.36 1.87
N THR A 18 -24.92 -17.42 2.03
CA THR A 18 -23.99 -17.68 0.93
C THR A 18 -23.75 -19.18 0.68
N SER A 19 -23.89 -20.04 1.70
CA SER A 19 -23.87 -21.53 1.61
C SER A 19 -22.89 -22.10 0.56
N GLY A 20 -21.63 -21.66 0.57
CA GLY A 20 -20.61 -22.16 -0.36
C GLY A 20 -20.77 -21.70 -1.82
N LYS A 21 -21.64 -20.72 -2.10
CA LYS A 21 -21.77 -20.12 -3.41
C LYS A 21 -20.74 -19.00 -3.59
N THR A 22 -20.11 -18.95 -4.74
CA THR A 22 -19.38 -17.78 -5.21
C THR A 22 -20.40 -16.77 -5.72
N LEU A 23 -20.38 -15.55 -5.18
CA LEU A 23 -21.28 -14.47 -5.57
C LEU A 23 -20.47 -13.41 -6.31
N ASP A 24 -21.03 -12.87 -7.39
CA ASP A 24 -20.54 -11.66 -8.02
C ASP A 24 -20.96 -10.41 -7.23
N GLU A 25 -20.52 -9.23 -7.68
CA GLU A 25 -20.80 -7.96 -7.01
C GLU A 25 -22.30 -7.66 -6.92
N SER A 26 -23.04 -7.91 -8.01
CA SER A 26 -24.49 -7.66 -8.08
C SER A 26 -25.26 -8.56 -7.12
N GLN A 27 -24.94 -9.85 -7.12
CA GLN A 27 -25.53 -10.83 -6.21
C GLN A 27 -25.22 -10.52 -4.74
N MET A 28 -24.01 -10.02 -4.47
CA MET A 28 -23.65 -9.60 -3.11
C MET A 28 -24.43 -8.34 -2.71
N GLN A 29 -24.66 -7.41 -3.61
CA GLN A 29 -25.50 -6.23 -3.34
C GLN A 29 -26.95 -6.62 -3.06
N GLU A 30 -27.54 -7.50 -3.86
CA GLU A 30 -28.88 -8.04 -3.61
C GLU A 30 -29.00 -8.72 -2.24
N LEU A 31 -28.00 -9.54 -1.87
CA LEU A 31 -27.93 -10.16 -0.56
C LEU A 31 -27.89 -9.13 0.57
N LEU A 32 -27.12 -8.05 0.37
CA LEU A 32 -27.02 -6.96 1.35
C LEU A 32 -28.33 -6.17 1.49
N GLU A 33 -29.15 -6.10 0.45
CA GLU A 33 -30.49 -5.51 0.52
C GLU A 33 -31.44 -6.36 1.37
N ILE A 34 -31.30 -7.69 1.29
CA ILE A 34 -32.07 -8.63 2.15
C ILE A 34 -31.68 -8.47 3.63
N ILE A 35 -30.38 -8.30 3.91
CA ILE A 35 -29.87 -8.13 5.28
C ILE A 35 -30.20 -6.76 5.84
N TYR A 36 -30.12 -5.73 5.01
CA TYR A 36 -30.34 -4.32 5.33
C TYR A 36 -31.35 -3.69 4.38
N PRO A 37 -32.64 -3.92 4.54
CA PRO A 37 -33.67 -3.45 3.60
C PRO A 37 -33.81 -1.92 3.56
N THR A 38 -33.25 -1.22 4.53
CA THR A 38 -33.25 0.26 4.57
C THR A 38 -31.88 0.78 4.12
N PRO A 39 -31.78 1.66 3.09
CA PRO A 39 -30.53 2.14 2.53
C PRO A 39 -29.56 2.76 3.56
N ASP A 40 -30.09 3.48 4.54
CA ASP A 40 -29.29 4.16 5.56
C ASP A 40 -28.83 3.25 6.71
N LYS A 41 -29.46 2.08 6.85
CA LYS A 41 -29.06 1.11 7.88
C LYS A 41 -27.91 0.23 7.39
N GLY A 42 -26.91 0.09 8.25
CA GLY A 42 -25.78 -0.84 8.01
C GLY A 42 -24.78 -0.35 6.96
N LYS A 43 -24.76 0.92 6.56
CA LYS A 43 -23.85 1.47 5.55
C LYS A 43 -22.40 1.06 5.78
N ILE A 44 -21.89 1.22 7.01
CA ILE A 44 -20.52 0.81 7.37
C ILE A 44 -20.31 -0.70 7.21
N ASN A 45 -21.29 -1.51 7.63
CA ASN A 45 -21.19 -2.97 7.51
C ASN A 45 -21.31 -3.43 6.06
N ARG A 46 -22.16 -2.79 5.24
CA ARG A 46 -22.22 -3.04 3.79
C ARG A 46 -20.84 -2.84 3.15
N THR A 47 -20.22 -1.67 3.36
CA THR A 47 -18.86 -1.39 2.85
C THR A 47 -17.86 -2.44 3.32
N ARG A 48 -17.84 -2.76 4.61
CA ARG A 48 -16.93 -3.76 5.17
C ARG A 48 -17.13 -5.17 4.62
N ILE A 49 -18.38 -5.56 4.33
CA ILE A 49 -18.69 -6.87 3.74
C ILE A 49 -18.21 -6.92 2.29
N MET A 50 -18.48 -5.86 1.50
CA MET A 50 -18.03 -5.75 0.12
C MET A 50 -16.49 -5.76 0.04
N GLU A 51 -15.80 -4.98 0.86
CA GLU A 51 -14.33 -4.97 0.95
C GLU A 51 -13.78 -6.36 1.32
N ALA A 52 -14.35 -6.99 2.35
CA ALA A 52 -13.91 -8.33 2.77
C ALA A 52 -14.15 -9.40 1.69
N GLY A 53 -15.25 -9.30 0.95
CA GLY A 53 -15.56 -10.17 -0.19
C GLY A 53 -14.58 -9.97 -1.34
N ALA A 54 -14.33 -8.72 -1.73
CA ALA A 54 -13.38 -8.37 -2.79
C ALA A 54 -11.95 -8.84 -2.46
N ILE A 55 -11.49 -8.64 -1.22
CA ILE A 55 -10.16 -9.10 -0.77
C ILE A 55 -10.09 -10.63 -0.78
N ALA A 56 -11.14 -11.32 -0.31
CA ALA A 56 -11.18 -12.77 -0.35
C ALA A 56 -11.13 -13.31 -1.78
N ALA A 57 -11.90 -12.71 -2.70
CA ALA A 57 -11.87 -13.05 -4.13
C ALA A 57 -10.50 -12.81 -4.74
N TYR A 58 -9.85 -11.68 -4.42
CA TYR A 58 -8.50 -11.38 -4.86
C TYR A 58 -7.49 -12.45 -4.42
N HIS A 59 -7.58 -12.93 -3.18
CA HIS A 59 -6.68 -13.96 -2.68
C HIS A 59 -6.98 -15.36 -3.19
N GLN A 60 -8.21 -15.65 -3.63
CA GLN A 60 -8.63 -16.97 -4.11
C GLN A 60 -8.47 -17.15 -5.64
N GLN A 61 -8.40 -16.05 -6.38
CA GLN A 61 -8.26 -16.13 -7.83
C GLN A 61 -6.87 -16.69 -8.22
N THR A 62 -6.79 -17.30 -9.42
CA THR A 62 -5.58 -17.91 -9.97
C THR A 62 -5.12 -17.30 -11.29
N ASP A 63 -5.85 -16.30 -11.79
CA ASP A 63 -5.62 -15.69 -13.10
C ASP A 63 -4.32 -14.86 -13.14
N PHE A 64 -3.92 -14.33 -11.98
CA PHE A 64 -2.69 -13.56 -11.82
C PHE A 64 -2.09 -13.75 -10.41
N PRO A 65 -0.77 -13.51 -10.24
CA PRO A 65 -0.14 -13.64 -8.93
C PRO A 65 -0.69 -12.63 -7.93
N VAL A 66 -1.00 -13.10 -6.72
CA VAL A 66 -1.32 -12.22 -5.58
C VAL A 66 -0.02 -11.57 -5.10
N ILE A 67 -0.02 -10.25 -4.94
CA ILE A 67 1.12 -9.50 -4.44
C ILE A 67 1.38 -9.90 -2.97
N PRO A 68 2.58 -10.40 -2.63
CA PRO A 68 2.88 -10.84 -1.26
C PRO A 68 3.04 -9.67 -0.29
N ILE A 69 3.68 -8.59 -0.71
CA ILE A 69 4.00 -7.42 0.11
C ILE A 69 3.54 -6.15 -0.60
N LEU A 70 2.87 -5.26 0.12
CA LEU A 70 2.44 -3.96 -0.39
C LEU A 70 3.04 -2.82 0.45
N LEU A 71 3.83 -1.95 -0.19
CA LEU A 71 4.35 -0.73 0.44
C LEU A 71 3.34 0.41 0.32
N THR A 72 2.93 0.98 1.46
CA THR A 72 1.88 2.01 1.54
C THR A 72 2.23 3.16 2.47
N ASP A 73 1.37 4.18 2.50
CA ASP A 73 1.39 5.32 3.42
C ASP A 73 0.56 5.10 4.71
N ASP A 74 0.18 3.86 5.03
CA ASP A 74 -0.71 3.47 6.14
C ASP A 74 -2.18 3.87 5.96
N ALA A 75 -2.61 4.21 4.75
CA ALA A 75 -4.02 4.50 4.51
C ALA A 75 -4.89 3.24 4.73
N PRO A 76 -6.05 3.38 5.43
CA PRO A 76 -6.85 2.23 5.87
C PRO A 76 -7.31 1.29 4.76
N GLN A 77 -7.51 1.81 3.54
CA GLN A 77 -7.95 1.03 2.38
C GLN A 77 -6.93 -0.01 1.91
N PHE A 78 -5.65 0.15 2.26
CA PHE A 78 -4.59 -0.80 1.88
C PHE A 78 -4.40 -1.93 2.89
N LYS A 79 -5.03 -1.83 4.05
CA LYS A 79 -4.91 -2.87 5.08
C LYS A 79 -5.56 -4.16 4.60
N ARG A 80 -4.86 -5.26 4.80
CA ARG A 80 -5.32 -6.65 4.46
C ARG A 80 -5.36 -6.98 2.96
N LEU A 81 -4.87 -6.11 2.09
CA LEU A 81 -4.75 -6.43 0.67
C LEU A 81 -3.69 -7.50 0.41
N THR A 82 -2.65 -7.54 1.22
CA THR A 82 -1.54 -8.48 1.12
C THR A 82 -1.28 -9.18 2.44
N HIS A 83 -0.53 -10.28 2.42
CA HIS A 83 -0.15 -11.00 3.63
C HIS A 83 0.78 -10.16 4.53
N GLU A 84 1.72 -9.44 3.93
CA GLU A 84 2.61 -8.52 4.60
C GLU A 84 2.41 -7.10 4.04
N GLN A 85 2.50 -6.10 4.91
CA GLN A 85 2.41 -4.70 4.55
C GLN A 85 3.69 -4.01 4.98
N ALA A 86 4.31 -3.26 4.05
CA ALA A 86 5.39 -2.35 4.36
C ALA A 86 4.85 -0.93 4.51
N LEU A 87 5.39 -0.17 5.45
CA LEU A 87 5.03 1.24 5.63
C LEU A 87 6.16 2.16 5.18
N CYS A 88 5.76 3.24 4.53
CA CYS A 88 6.68 4.26 4.06
C CYS A 88 7.25 5.07 5.23
N TRP A 89 8.56 4.99 5.46
CA TRP A 89 9.28 5.74 6.48
C TRP A 89 9.14 7.26 6.30
N VAL A 90 9.14 7.73 5.06
CA VAL A 90 8.97 9.16 4.77
C VAL A 90 7.60 9.66 5.22
N HIS A 91 6.54 8.86 5.04
CA HIS A 91 5.19 9.20 5.52
C HIS A 91 5.11 9.17 7.03
N ASP A 92 5.70 8.18 7.70
CA ASP A 92 5.75 8.14 9.16
C ASP A 92 6.54 9.34 9.70
N GLY A 93 7.71 9.67 9.14
CA GLY A 93 8.51 10.84 9.50
C GLY A 93 7.79 12.19 9.32
N ARG A 94 6.88 12.30 8.32
CA ARG A 94 6.06 13.51 8.14
C ARG A 94 5.13 13.80 9.32
N HIS A 95 4.75 12.80 10.11
CA HIS A 95 3.93 13.02 11.30
C HIS A 95 4.69 13.79 12.39
N TYR A 96 6.00 13.57 12.56
CA TYR A 96 6.82 14.35 13.47
C TYR A 96 6.95 15.81 13.00
N LYS A 97 7.06 16.04 11.70
CA LYS A 97 7.09 17.39 11.13
C LYS A 97 5.78 18.18 11.37
N LYS A 98 4.66 17.49 11.61
CA LYS A 98 3.37 18.12 11.90
C LYS A 98 3.18 18.50 13.37
N LEU A 99 4.13 18.16 14.24
CA LEU A 99 4.12 18.61 15.63
C LEU A 99 4.60 20.06 15.69
N HIS A 100 3.84 20.91 16.38
CA HIS A 100 4.11 22.33 16.52
C HIS A 100 4.32 22.71 17.99
N PRO A 101 5.50 22.43 18.56
CA PRO A 101 5.80 22.78 19.96
C PRO A 101 5.83 24.29 20.15
N VAL A 102 5.11 24.78 21.15
CA VAL A 102 5.07 26.19 21.52
C VAL A 102 6.28 26.54 22.39
N VAL A 103 6.66 25.62 23.30
CA VAL A 103 7.74 25.79 24.25
C VAL A 103 9.09 25.52 23.59
N PRO A 104 10.11 26.38 23.73
CA PRO A 104 11.42 26.20 23.08
C PRO A 104 12.06 24.84 23.41
N VAL A 105 12.05 24.40 24.66
CA VAL A 105 12.63 23.13 25.07
C VAL A 105 11.96 21.92 24.38
N HIS A 106 10.66 21.99 24.09
CA HIS A 106 9.98 20.94 23.33
C HIS A 106 10.35 20.97 21.86
N ARG A 107 10.70 22.12 21.31
CA ARG A 107 11.20 22.26 19.95
C ARG A 107 12.57 21.61 19.80
N GLU A 108 13.47 21.87 20.75
CA GLU A 108 14.80 21.25 20.78
C GLU A 108 14.69 19.73 20.85
N LYS A 109 13.87 19.18 21.75
CA LYS A 109 13.62 17.74 21.88
C LYS A 109 13.05 17.13 20.58
N LEU A 110 12.13 17.83 19.91
CA LEU A 110 11.57 17.38 18.64
C LEU A 110 12.64 17.34 17.54
N GLU A 111 13.47 18.37 17.42
CA GLU A 111 14.51 18.41 16.38
C GLU A 111 15.60 17.35 16.65
N GLU A 112 16.01 17.17 17.89
CA GLU A 112 16.93 16.11 18.31
C GLU A 112 16.38 14.72 17.93
N PHE A 113 15.13 14.42 18.32
CA PHE A 113 14.49 13.15 17.99
C PHE A 113 14.37 12.95 16.48
N ARG A 114 14.03 14.01 15.71
CA ARG A 114 13.97 13.93 14.26
C ARG A 114 15.34 13.67 13.63
N GLY A 115 16.42 14.21 14.20
CA GLY A 115 17.78 13.87 13.80
C GLY A 115 18.02 12.37 13.94
N THR A 116 17.84 11.83 15.15
CA THR A 116 18.01 10.39 15.44
C THR A 116 17.10 9.49 14.58
N TYR A 117 15.87 9.93 14.30
CA TYR A 117 14.95 9.20 13.41
C TYR A 117 15.53 9.06 11.98
N TRP A 118 16.08 10.13 11.42
CA TRP A 118 16.65 10.09 10.08
C TRP A 118 18.01 9.42 10.03
N ASP A 119 18.80 9.47 11.09
CA ASP A 119 20.04 8.70 11.23
C ASP A 119 19.74 7.20 11.22
N TYR A 120 18.71 6.77 11.96
CA TYR A 120 18.25 5.38 11.93
C TYR A 120 17.73 4.96 10.54
N TYR A 121 16.98 5.83 9.85
CA TYR A 121 16.58 5.60 8.47
C TYR A 121 17.79 5.42 7.53
N GLY A 122 18.86 6.21 7.73
CA GLY A 122 20.12 6.07 7.00
C GLY A 122 20.74 4.68 7.19
N LYS A 123 20.78 4.16 8.42
CA LYS A 123 21.26 2.80 8.71
C LYS A 123 20.43 1.72 8.01
N LEU A 124 19.12 1.88 7.91
CA LEU A 124 18.28 0.97 7.15
C LEU A 124 18.58 1.00 5.64
N LEU A 125 18.94 2.17 5.09
CA LEU A 125 19.40 2.27 3.69
C LEU A 125 20.74 1.55 3.48
N GLU A 126 21.68 1.72 4.39
CA GLU A 126 23.00 1.04 4.35
C GLU A 126 22.81 -0.48 4.46
N PHE A 127 21.98 -0.96 5.39
CA PHE A 127 21.63 -2.37 5.52
C PHE A 127 21.13 -2.99 4.22
N LYS A 128 20.32 -2.27 3.44
CA LYS A 128 19.75 -2.77 2.18
C LYS A 128 20.81 -3.05 1.11
N GLU A 129 21.96 -2.38 1.16
CA GLU A 129 23.06 -2.58 0.20
C GLU A 129 23.81 -3.90 0.48
N THR A 130 23.97 -4.25 1.75
CA THR A 130 24.70 -5.45 2.20
C THR A 130 24.04 -6.08 3.42
N PRO A 131 22.89 -6.75 3.28
CA PRO A 131 22.16 -7.31 4.42
C PRO A 131 22.94 -8.41 5.12
N THR A 132 23.06 -8.34 6.45
CA THR A 132 23.63 -9.41 7.29
C THR A 132 22.68 -9.80 8.43
N PRO A 133 22.67 -11.07 8.87
CA PRO A 133 21.82 -11.51 9.98
C PRO A 133 22.12 -10.77 11.29
N GLU A 134 23.37 -10.41 11.54
CA GLU A 134 23.80 -9.69 12.74
C GLU A 134 23.19 -8.28 12.77
N GLU A 135 23.16 -7.61 11.64
CA GLU A 135 22.56 -6.26 11.51
C GLU A 135 21.04 -6.29 11.68
N VAL A 136 20.36 -7.37 11.27
CA VAL A 136 18.91 -7.54 11.49
C VAL A 136 18.57 -7.46 12.97
N GLU A 137 19.30 -8.19 13.82
CA GLU A 137 19.10 -8.18 15.27
C GLU A 137 19.45 -6.82 15.87
N ALA A 138 20.60 -6.25 15.48
CA ALA A 138 21.07 -4.95 15.96
C ALA A 138 20.08 -3.82 15.61
N LEU A 139 19.66 -3.71 14.37
CA LEU A 139 18.69 -2.70 13.91
C LEU A 139 17.31 -2.89 14.58
N SER A 140 16.87 -4.13 14.76
CA SER A 140 15.61 -4.41 15.47
C SER A 140 15.67 -4.02 16.95
N ALA A 141 16.81 -4.18 17.60
CA ALA A 141 17.04 -3.75 19.00
C ALA A 141 17.11 -2.22 19.08
N GLU A 142 17.88 -1.58 18.22
CA GLU A 142 18.00 -0.11 18.14
C GLU A 142 16.64 0.56 17.87
N PHE A 143 15.79 -0.04 17.02
CA PHE A 143 14.42 0.44 16.82
C PHE A 143 13.64 0.48 18.13
N ASN A 144 13.69 -0.59 18.92
CA ASN A 144 12.98 -0.63 20.19
C ASN A 144 13.53 0.43 21.17
N GLU A 145 14.83 0.62 21.25
CA GLU A 145 15.47 1.62 22.10
C GLU A 145 15.02 3.02 21.68
N LEU A 146 15.16 3.37 20.40
CA LEU A 146 14.81 4.67 19.86
C LEU A 146 13.32 5.00 20.11
N PHE A 147 12.41 4.08 19.76
CA PHE A 147 10.97 4.32 19.86
C PHE A 147 10.36 3.97 21.23
N SER A 148 11.19 3.66 22.23
CA SER A 148 10.80 3.62 23.64
C SER A 148 11.22 4.86 24.42
N THR A 149 11.92 5.79 23.79
CA THR A 149 12.40 7.03 24.40
C THR A 149 11.24 7.88 24.93
N LYS A 150 11.46 8.49 26.10
CA LYS A 150 10.56 9.48 26.72
C LYS A 150 11.23 10.85 26.71
N THR A 151 10.53 11.83 26.17
CA THR A 151 11.07 13.16 25.94
C THR A 151 10.49 14.22 26.87
N ASP A 152 9.52 13.87 27.74
CA ASP A 152 8.71 14.81 28.53
C ASP A 152 7.94 15.84 27.68
N TYR A 153 7.82 15.58 26.39
CA TYR A 153 6.91 16.29 25.49
C TYR A 153 5.78 15.31 25.08
N PRO A 154 4.60 15.38 25.73
CA PRO A 154 3.56 14.36 25.58
C PRO A 154 3.13 14.09 24.14
N ALA A 155 3.05 15.14 23.29
CA ALA A 155 2.67 14.96 21.91
C ALA A 155 3.74 14.24 21.07
N LEU A 156 5.02 14.41 21.41
CA LEU A 156 6.12 13.67 20.79
C LEU A 156 6.14 12.23 21.29
N ASP A 157 6.00 12.02 22.61
CA ASP A 157 5.96 10.69 23.22
C ASP A 157 4.80 9.84 22.68
N ASP A 158 3.62 10.45 22.47
CA ASP A 158 2.48 9.79 21.84
C ASP A 158 2.76 9.42 20.36
N ARG A 159 3.49 10.29 19.63
CA ARG A 159 3.88 9.98 18.24
C ARG A 159 4.93 8.87 18.18
N ILE A 160 5.92 8.88 19.07
CA ILE A 160 6.94 7.83 19.20
C ILE A 160 6.28 6.47 19.46
N ALA A 161 5.36 6.39 20.41
CA ALA A 161 4.61 5.17 20.71
C ALA A 161 3.84 4.64 19.49
N LYS A 162 3.20 5.53 18.70
CA LYS A 162 2.50 5.15 17.46
C LYS A 162 3.43 4.62 16.38
N THR A 163 4.67 5.05 16.34
CA THR A 163 5.68 4.49 15.43
C THR A 163 6.14 3.11 15.93
N LEU A 164 6.34 2.97 17.26
CA LEU A 164 6.67 1.68 17.87
C LEU A 164 5.63 0.61 17.57
N ASP A 165 4.34 0.95 17.65
CA ASP A 165 3.22 0.03 17.36
C ASP A 165 3.24 -0.50 15.90
N LYS A 166 3.96 0.17 15.01
CA LYS A 166 4.08 -0.20 13.58
C LYS A 166 5.42 -0.86 13.25
N LYS A 167 6.13 -1.36 14.25
CA LYS A 167 7.45 -1.96 14.08
C LYS A 167 7.49 -3.01 12.98
N SER A 168 6.52 -3.93 12.96
CA SER A 168 6.49 -5.04 12.00
C SER A 168 6.41 -4.58 10.56
N GLU A 169 5.65 -3.52 10.30
CA GLU A 169 5.44 -2.97 8.98
C GLU A 169 6.56 -2.02 8.54
N LEU A 170 7.14 -1.26 9.48
CA LEU A 170 8.26 -0.37 9.19
C LEU A 170 9.57 -1.14 8.99
N LEU A 171 9.76 -2.26 9.70
CA LEU A 171 10.95 -3.10 9.60
C LEU A 171 10.80 -4.29 8.65
N ILE A 172 9.81 -4.29 7.76
CA ILE A 172 9.65 -5.36 6.76
C ILE A 172 10.91 -5.53 5.90
N THR A 173 11.66 -4.46 5.67
CA THR A 173 12.93 -4.46 4.93
C THR A 173 14.01 -5.33 5.59
N LEU A 174 13.93 -5.62 6.88
CA LEU A 174 14.88 -6.53 7.54
C LEU A 174 14.66 -7.99 7.15
N LYS A 175 13.45 -8.35 6.70
CA LYS A 175 13.12 -9.66 6.13
C LYS A 175 13.23 -9.66 4.60
N HIS A 176 12.93 -8.53 4.00
CA HIS A 176 12.79 -8.31 2.55
C HIS A 176 13.59 -7.08 2.13
N PRO A 177 14.95 -7.19 2.04
CA PRO A 177 15.82 -6.06 1.71
C PRO A 177 15.50 -5.41 0.36
N GLU A 178 14.88 -6.15 -0.56
CA GLU A 178 14.42 -5.67 -1.86
C GLU A 178 13.29 -4.64 -1.75
N VAL A 179 12.51 -4.63 -0.65
CA VAL A 179 11.39 -3.70 -0.46
C VAL A 179 11.91 -2.29 -0.17
N PRO A 180 11.50 -1.26 -0.93
CA PRO A 180 11.89 0.12 -0.68
C PRO A 180 11.40 0.64 0.68
N LEU A 181 12.16 1.54 1.30
CA LEU A 181 11.75 2.24 2.54
C LEU A 181 10.76 3.39 2.28
N HIS A 182 10.49 3.73 1.03
CA HIS A 182 9.58 4.80 0.64
C HIS A 182 8.83 4.46 -0.65
N ASN A 183 7.64 5.01 -0.80
CA ASN A 183 6.74 4.78 -1.96
C ASN A 183 6.78 5.91 -3.01
N ASN A 184 7.91 6.63 -3.14
CA ASN A 184 8.05 7.77 -4.05
C ASN A 184 7.67 7.45 -5.50
N GLU A 185 8.01 6.27 -6.01
CA GLU A 185 7.67 5.88 -7.38
C GLU A 185 6.17 5.79 -7.61
N SER A 186 5.43 5.29 -6.63
CA SER A 186 3.96 5.25 -6.69
C SER A 186 3.36 6.64 -6.58
N GLU A 187 3.92 7.51 -5.71
CA GLU A 187 3.50 8.91 -5.61
C GLU A 187 3.74 9.68 -6.91
N LEU A 188 4.87 9.46 -7.60
CA LEU A 188 5.14 10.09 -8.89
C LEU A 188 4.12 9.68 -9.95
N GLY A 189 3.72 8.40 -9.99
CA GLY A 189 2.63 7.92 -10.84
C GLY A 189 1.30 8.61 -10.52
N ALA A 190 0.95 8.70 -9.23
CA ALA A 190 -0.26 9.39 -8.79
C ALA A 190 -0.25 10.90 -9.10
N ARG A 191 0.91 11.57 -9.00
CA ARG A 191 1.07 12.99 -9.38
C ARG A 191 0.79 13.25 -10.85
N ALA A 192 1.10 12.31 -11.74
CA ALA A 192 0.75 12.44 -13.15
C ALA A 192 -0.76 12.58 -13.33
N GLN A 193 -1.56 11.79 -12.61
CA GLN A 193 -3.02 11.88 -12.61
C GLN A 193 -3.53 13.19 -12.00
N VAL A 194 -2.94 13.64 -10.90
CA VAL A 194 -3.31 14.92 -10.27
C VAL A 194 -3.07 16.08 -11.24
N ARG A 195 -1.87 16.18 -11.81
CA ARG A 195 -1.54 17.23 -12.79
C ARG A 195 -2.49 17.22 -14.00
N ARG A 196 -2.87 16.03 -14.45
CA ARG A 196 -3.81 15.89 -15.57
C ARG A 196 -5.20 16.41 -15.20
N ARG A 197 -5.68 16.17 -13.99
CA ARG A 197 -6.95 16.72 -13.50
C ARG A 197 -6.90 18.25 -13.37
N ASP A 198 -5.75 18.79 -12.94
CA ASP A 198 -5.57 20.25 -12.81
C ASP A 198 -5.64 20.97 -14.16
N VAL A 199 -5.20 20.30 -15.24
CA VAL A 199 -5.18 20.89 -16.61
C VAL A 199 -6.47 20.63 -17.39
N SER A 200 -7.00 19.39 -17.34
CA SER A 200 -8.12 18.95 -18.20
C SER A 200 -9.41 18.70 -17.43
N LEU A 201 -9.49 19.15 -16.18
CA LEU A 201 -10.62 18.91 -15.30
C LEU A 201 -10.84 17.39 -15.05
N HIS A 202 -12.05 17.01 -14.63
CA HIS A 202 -12.40 15.61 -14.41
C HIS A 202 -13.15 15.04 -15.63
N THR A 203 -13.13 13.73 -15.76
CA THR A 203 -13.93 13.01 -16.75
C THR A 203 -15.42 13.14 -16.44
N MET A 204 -16.24 13.28 -17.49
CA MET A 204 -17.68 13.52 -17.38
C MET A 204 -18.51 12.24 -17.35
N THR A 205 -17.92 11.11 -17.74
CA THR A 205 -18.61 9.82 -17.85
C THR A 205 -17.78 8.71 -17.21
N GLU A 206 -18.45 7.63 -16.81
CA GLU A 206 -17.78 6.44 -16.28
C GLU A 206 -16.83 5.81 -17.30
N ASP A 207 -17.27 5.68 -18.57
CA ASP A 207 -16.43 5.16 -19.64
C ASP A 207 -15.21 6.04 -19.91
N GLY A 208 -15.40 7.37 -19.84
CA GLY A 208 -14.29 8.32 -19.92
C GLY A 208 -13.29 8.15 -18.79
N THR A 209 -13.76 7.87 -17.58
CA THR A 209 -12.90 7.58 -16.44
C THR A 209 -12.11 6.28 -16.63
N LYS A 210 -12.80 5.20 -17.01
CA LYS A 210 -12.16 3.90 -17.31
C LYS A 210 -11.12 4.01 -18.42
N ALA A 211 -11.44 4.71 -19.50
CA ALA A 211 -10.51 4.94 -20.61
C ALA A 211 -9.27 5.74 -20.12
N ASN A 212 -9.49 6.82 -19.38
CA ASN A 212 -8.41 7.63 -18.84
C ASN A 212 -7.47 6.82 -17.93
N ASP A 213 -8.01 6.02 -17.03
CA ASP A 213 -7.24 5.19 -16.10
C ASP A 213 -6.48 4.09 -16.84
N THR A 214 -7.10 3.49 -17.86
CA THR A 214 -6.46 2.48 -18.72
C THR A 214 -5.26 3.06 -19.46
N PHE A 215 -5.44 4.20 -20.14
CA PHE A 215 -4.35 4.83 -20.89
C PHE A 215 -3.24 5.34 -19.95
N LEU A 216 -3.58 5.88 -18.80
CA LEU A 216 -2.58 6.31 -17.82
C LEU A 216 -1.76 5.11 -17.32
N THR A 217 -2.42 4.00 -16.98
CA THR A 217 -1.76 2.76 -16.59
C THR A 217 -0.79 2.26 -17.66
N ILE A 218 -1.22 2.21 -18.90
CA ILE A 218 -0.37 1.80 -20.04
C ILE A 218 0.84 2.72 -20.17
N VAL A 219 0.62 4.05 -20.16
CA VAL A 219 1.69 5.03 -20.35
C VAL A 219 2.73 4.97 -19.22
N GLU A 220 2.29 4.96 -17.97
CA GLU A 220 3.20 4.93 -16.82
C GLU A 220 3.92 3.59 -16.69
N THR A 221 3.26 2.48 -17.01
CA THR A 221 3.90 1.15 -17.04
C THR A 221 4.95 1.06 -18.15
N ALA A 222 4.62 1.51 -19.36
CA ALA A 222 5.57 1.53 -20.49
C ALA A 222 6.81 2.37 -20.14
N LYS A 223 6.64 3.55 -19.54
CA LYS A 223 7.76 4.40 -19.07
C LYS A 223 8.65 3.68 -18.08
N LYS A 224 8.07 3.03 -17.05
CA LYS A 224 8.83 2.27 -16.04
C LYS A 224 9.60 1.08 -16.64
N LEU A 225 9.07 0.50 -17.70
CA LEU A 225 9.74 -0.58 -18.44
C LEU A 225 10.78 -0.07 -19.44
N GLY A 226 10.90 1.24 -19.65
CA GLY A 226 11.78 1.83 -20.67
C GLY A 226 11.26 1.68 -22.09
N VAL A 227 9.96 1.46 -22.28
CA VAL A 227 9.30 1.26 -23.57
C VAL A 227 8.60 2.53 -24.02
N SER A 228 8.66 2.84 -25.32
CA SER A 228 7.88 3.94 -25.88
C SER A 228 6.38 3.65 -25.77
N ALA A 229 5.69 4.42 -24.93
CA ALA A 229 4.24 4.32 -24.77
C ALA A 229 3.49 4.53 -26.11
N TYR A 230 3.96 5.46 -26.94
CA TYR A 230 3.40 5.71 -28.27
C TYR A 230 3.53 4.46 -29.16
N ALA A 231 4.74 3.90 -29.25
CA ALA A 231 4.98 2.71 -30.09
C ALA A 231 4.13 1.52 -29.61
N TYR A 232 4.03 1.32 -28.29
CA TYR A 232 3.21 0.27 -27.72
C TYR A 232 1.72 0.44 -28.01
N ILE A 233 1.16 1.63 -27.80
CA ILE A 233 -0.26 1.92 -28.09
C ILE A 233 -0.53 1.77 -29.58
N HIS A 234 0.35 2.30 -30.43
CA HIS A 234 0.23 2.16 -31.87
C HIS A 234 0.23 0.69 -32.32
N ASP A 235 1.12 -0.14 -31.78
CA ASP A 235 1.16 -1.58 -32.06
C ASP A 235 -0.16 -2.28 -31.70
N ARG A 236 -0.76 -1.93 -30.54
CA ARG A 236 -2.04 -2.50 -30.10
C ARG A 236 -3.23 -2.02 -30.90
N VAL A 237 -3.33 -0.70 -31.15
CA VAL A 237 -4.44 -0.11 -31.89
C VAL A 237 -4.42 -0.54 -33.36
N SER A 238 -3.24 -0.63 -33.96
CA SER A 238 -3.07 -1.13 -35.34
C SER A 238 -3.16 -2.65 -35.49
N LYS A 239 -3.39 -3.37 -34.34
CA LYS A 239 -3.52 -4.84 -34.29
C LYS A 239 -2.29 -5.59 -34.86
N ARG A 240 -1.12 -5.00 -34.80
CA ARG A 240 0.13 -5.64 -35.25
C ARG A 240 0.64 -6.67 -34.25
N PHE A 241 0.48 -6.41 -32.96
CA PHE A 241 0.90 -7.27 -31.85
C PHE A 241 2.35 -7.77 -31.96
N CYS A 242 3.24 -6.94 -32.50
CA CYS A 242 4.66 -7.26 -32.65
C CYS A 242 5.44 -7.11 -31.34
N MET A 243 4.92 -6.29 -30.41
CA MET A 243 5.52 -6.10 -29.08
C MET A 243 4.92 -7.10 -28.09
N PRO A 244 5.72 -7.65 -27.14
CA PRO A 244 5.17 -8.40 -26.01
C PRO A 244 4.16 -7.56 -25.21
N SER A 245 3.25 -8.19 -24.48
CA SER A 245 2.35 -7.46 -23.59
C SER A 245 3.15 -6.81 -22.44
N LEU A 246 2.64 -5.71 -21.87
CA LEU A 246 3.27 -5.11 -20.70
C LEU A 246 3.37 -6.10 -19.53
N ALA A 247 2.40 -7.01 -19.40
CA ALA A 247 2.42 -8.06 -18.39
C ALA A 247 3.59 -9.05 -18.61
N GLU A 248 3.86 -9.44 -19.86
CA GLU A 248 5.00 -10.30 -20.20
C GLU A 248 6.33 -9.58 -19.93
N MET A 249 6.42 -8.28 -20.30
CA MET A 249 7.61 -7.47 -20.04
C MET A 249 7.88 -7.30 -18.53
N ILE A 250 6.82 -7.13 -17.70
CA ILE A 250 6.93 -7.07 -16.24
C ILE A 250 7.47 -8.40 -15.71
N ARG A 251 6.90 -9.53 -16.16
CA ARG A 251 7.37 -10.86 -15.73
C ARG A 251 8.83 -11.10 -16.09
N ALA A 252 9.21 -10.80 -17.33
CA ALA A 252 10.59 -10.95 -17.78
C ALA A 252 11.57 -10.11 -16.95
N LYS A 253 11.19 -8.88 -16.59
CA LYS A 253 12.02 -8.00 -15.76
C LYS A 253 12.09 -8.46 -14.30
N GLY A 254 11.02 -9.06 -13.78
CA GLY A 254 10.99 -9.64 -12.44
C GLY A 254 11.87 -10.89 -12.31
N VAL A 255 11.91 -11.74 -13.32
CA VAL A 255 12.77 -12.93 -13.35
C VAL A 255 14.25 -12.54 -13.44
N SER A 256 14.62 -11.55 -14.26
CA SER A 256 16.01 -11.08 -14.35
C SER A 256 16.49 -10.37 -13.07
N GLY A 257 15.61 -9.85 -12.24
CA GLY A 257 15.95 -9.32 -10.92
C GLY A 257 16.19 -10.41 -9.86
N MET A 258 15.72 -11.64 -10.08
CA MET A 258 15.98 -12.78 -9.19
C MET A 258 17.25 -13.56 -9.53
N GLU A 259 17.81 -13.41 -10.74
CA GLU A 259 19.04 -14.10 -11.17
C GLU A 259 20.33 -13.46 -10.64
N TYR A 260 20.27 -12.29 -10.00
CA TYR A 260 21.46 -11.62 -9.45
C TYR A 260 21.81 -12.04 -8.01
N ASP A 261 21.04 -12.96 -7.39
CA ASP A 261 21.26 -13.39 -6.00
C ASP A 261 21.73 -14.85 -5.87
N THR A 262 22.38 -15.38 -6.91
CA THR A 262 23.06 -16.70 -6.87
C THR A 262 24.49 -16.59 -7.38
N GLY A 263 25.29 -15.79 -6.69
CA GLY A 263 26.73 -15.71 -6.98
C GLY A 263 27.53 -15.38 -5.74
#